data_bb0e388fbc3bc74f911cff067b232669
#
_entry.id   bb0e388fbc3bc74f911cff067b232669
#
_cell.length_a   1.000
_cell.length_b   1.000
_cell.length_c   1.000
_cell.angle_alpha   90.00
_cell.angle_beta   90.00
_cell.angle_gamma   90.00
#
_symmetry.space_group_name_H-M   'P 1'
#
loop_
_entity.id
_entity.type
_entity.pdbx_description
1 polymer ?
#
loop_
_entity_poly.entity_id
_entity_poly.type
_entity_poly.pdbx_seq_one_letter_code
_entity_poly.pdbx_strand_id
1 'polypeptide(L)'
;MNDLFDKIISNKGPLGQYAKVAEGYFAFPKLEGPISNRMSFNGKKVITWSVNDYLGLANHPEIREFDAEAAKQYGSAYPMGARLMSGHTHLHEKLEIELA
;
A
#
# COMPACT_ATOMS: atom_id res chain seq x y z
N MET A 1 -33.05 13.44 14.40
CA MET A 1 -32.07 12.55 15.06
C MET A 1 -30.95 12.37 14.04
N ASN A 2 -29.76 12.92 14.30
CA ASN A 2 -28.64 12.76 13.36
C ASN A 2 -28.23 11.29 13.40
N ASP A 3 -28.17 10.66 12.25
CA ASP A 3 -27.70 9.28 12.15
C ASP A 3 -26.17 9.19 12.29
N LEU A 4 -25.63 7.96 12.20
CA LEU A 4 -24.20 7.71 12.33
C LEU A 4 -23.42 8.41 11.21
N PHE A 5 -23.97 8.44 10.00
CA PHE A 5 -23.31 9.05 8.83
C PHE A 5 -23.26 10.58 8.97
N ASP A 6 -24.33 11.22 9.46
CA ASP A 6 -24.31 12.66 9.76
C ASP A 6 -23.22 13.01 10.77
N LYS A 7 -23.04 12.18 11.80
CA LYS A 7 -21.98 12.36 12.79
C LYS A 7 -20.57 12.21 12.19
N ILE A 8 -20.37 11.22 11.31
CA ILE A 8 -19.09 11.00 10.63
C ILE A 8 -18.78 12.17 9.69
N ILE A 9 -19.74 12.61 8.88
CA ILE A 9 -19.57 13.72 7.94
C ILE A 9 -19.29 15.04 8.68
N SER A 10 -19.94 15.27 9.81
CA SER A 10 -19.76 16.48 10.61
C SER A 10 -18.46 16.48 11.45
N ASN A 11 -17.86 15.31 11.65
CA ASN A 11 -16.62 15.18 12.42
C ASN A 11 -15.42 15.65 11.59
N LYS A 12 -14.78 16.70 12.04
CA LYS A 12 -13.57 17.25 11.38
C LYS A 12 -12.29 16.45 11.68
N GLY A 13 -12.40 15.41 12.49
CA GLY A 13 -11.26 14.56 12.90
C GLY A 13 -10.17 15.33 13.66
N PRO A 14 -8.99 14.70 13.79
CA PRO A 14 -7.86 15.29 14.54
C PRO A 14 -7.36 16.63 13.99
N LEU A 15 -7.53 16.86 12.69
CA LEU A 15 -7.09 18.08 12.01
C LEU A 15 -8.08 19.25 12.17
N GLY A 16 -9.34 18.99 12.61
CA GLY A 16 -10.34 20.01 12.85
C GLY A 16 -10.54 20.94 11.66
N GLN A 17 -10.39 22.24 11.90
CA GLN A 17 -10.53 23.27 10.87
C GLN A 17 -9.48 23.21 9.74
N TYR A 18 -8.36 22.54 9.99
CA TYR A 18 -7.27 22.40 9.00
C TYR A 18 -7.46 21.20 8.07
N ALA A 19 -8.49 20.37 8.26
CA ALA A 19 -8.69 19.14 7.48
C ALA A 19 -8.68 19.41 5.96
N LYS A 20 -9.37 20.44 5.50
CA LYS A 20 -9.45 20.79 4.07
C LYS A 20 -8.11 21.26 3.50
N VAL A 21 -7.30 21.94 4.28
CA VAL A 21 -5.98 22.45 3.87
C VAL A 21 -4.93 21.36 3.90
N ALA A 22 -5.06 20.44 4.85
CA ALA A 22 -4.12 19.34 5.03
C ALA A 22 -4.36 18.17 4.05
N GLU A 23 -5.59 18.04 3.55
CA GLU A 23 -5.94 16.96 2.60
C GLU A 23 -5.13 17.08 1.31
N GLY A 24 -4.53 15.96 0.91
CA GLY A 24 -3.69 15.89 -0.28
C GLY A 24 -2.33 16.55 -0.15
N TYR A 25 -1.99 17.10 1.03
CA TYR A 25 -0.67 17.64 1.33
C TYR A 25 -0.04 16.98 2.56
N PHE A 26 -0.54 17.24 3.76
CA PHE A 26 -0.07 16.58 4.99
C PHE A 26 -0.80 15.27 5.27
N ALA A 27 -2.07 15.19 4.90
CA ALA A 27 -2.89 13.99 4.99
C ALA A 27 -3.18 13.46 3.59
N PHE A 28 -2.90 12.20 3.36
CA PHE A 28 -3.12 11.52 2.07
C PHE A 28 -2.49 12.26 0.86
N PRO A 29 -1.18 12.56 0.88
CA PRO A 29 -0.53 13.22 -0.25
C PRO A 29 -0.69 12.38 -1.52
N LYS A 30 -1.04 13.04 -2.62
CA LYS A 30 -1.23 12.38 -3.92
C LYS A 30 0.12 12.26 -4.62
N LEU A 31 0.79 11.15 -4.40
CA LEU A 31 2.06 10.83 -5.08
C LEU A 31 1.76 10.18 -6.43
N GLU A 32 2.56 10.50 -7.42
CA GLU A 32 2.40 10.06 -8.81
C GLU A 32 3.65 9.30 -9.28
N GLY A 33 3.41 8.33 -10.17
CA GLY A 33 4.44 7.49 -10.77
C GLY A 33 4.62 6.14 -10.07
N PRO A 34 5.52 5.31 -10.56
CA PRO A 34 5.86 4.03 -9.92
C PRO A 34 6.41 4.26 -8.51
N ILE A 35 6.14 3.32 -7.61
CA ILE A 35 6.70 3.36 -6.25
C ILE A 35 8.22 3.40 -6.33
N SER A 36 8.82 4.42 -5.73
CA SER A 36 10.28 4.55 -5.63
C SER A 36 10.65 5.55 -4.53
N ASN A 37 11.96 5.65 -4.27
CA ASN A 37 12.50 6.68 -3.37
C ASN A 37 12.34 8.11 -3.94
N ARG A 38 11.93 8.26 -5.20
CA ARG A 38 11.65 9.55 -5.85
C ARG A 38 10.37 9.45 -6.65
N MET A 39 9.36 10.19 -6.19
CA MET A 39 8.06 10.25 -6.84
C MET A 39 7.71 11.69 -7.18
N SER A 40 6.64 11.92 -7.92
CA SER A 40 6.13 13.26 -8.19
C SER A 40 5.05 13.65 -7.20
N PHE A 41 5.09 14.89 -6.72
CA PHE A 41 4.08 15.50 -5.88
C PHE A 41 3.83 16.93 -6.34
N ASN A 42 2.60 17.25 -6.71
CA ASN A 42 2.24 18.55 -7.27
C ASN A 42 3.18 19.02 -8.41
N GLY A 43 3.50 18.11 -9.33
CA GLY A 43 4.38 18.37 -10.48
C GLY A 43 5.88 18.47 -10.15
N LYS A 44 6.28 18.27 -8.91
CA LYS A 44 7.69 18.33 -8.49
C LYS A 44 8.19 16.95 -8.07
N LYS A 45 9.43 16.63 -8.41
CA LYS A 45 10.11 15.44 -7.90
C LYS A 45 10.47 15.62 -6.42
N VAL A 46 10.04 14.67 -5.60
CA VAL A 46 10.30 14.65 -4.16
C VAL A 46 10.96 13.34 -3.75
N ILE A 47 11.72 13.37 -2.67
CA ILE A 47 12.23 12.16 -2.03
C ILE A 47 11.11 11.60 -1.15
N THR A 48 10.80 10.32 -1.33
CA THR A 48 9.71 9.64 -0.65
C THR A 48 10.27 8.77 0.47
N TRP A 49 10.16 9.24 1.72
CA TRP A 49 10.66 8.53 2.90
C TRP A 49 9.66 7.53 3.48
N SER A 50 8.38 7.61 3.07
CA SER A 50 7.27 6.87 3.67
C SER A 50 6.96 5.54 2.99
N VAL A 51 7.70 5.16 1.95
CA VAL A 51 7.46 3.90 1.24
C VAL A 51 8.24 2.75 1.87
N ASN A 52 7.60 1.59 1.98
CA ASN A 52 8.23 0.37 2.52
C ASN A 52 8.98 -0.40 1.43
N ASP A 53 9.87 0.28 0.73
CA ASP A 53 10.72 -0.30 -0.31
C ASP A 53 12.19 -0.26 0.14
N TYR A 54 12.47 -0.93 1.25
CA TYR A 54 13.76 -0.86 1.95
C TYR A 54 14.94 -1.34 1.11
N LEU A 55 14.74 -2.30 0.22
CA LEU A 55 15.77 -2.86 -0.65
C LEU A 55 15.72 -2.27 -2.07
N GLY A 56 14.74 -1.41 -2.38
CA GLY A 56 14.56 -0.84 -3.72
C GLY A 56 14.07 -1.85 -4.76
N LEU A 57 13.41 -2.91 -4.33
CA LEU A 57 12.99 -4.02 -5.20
C LEU A 57 11.59 -3.86 -5.79
N ALA A 58 10.78 -2.91 -5.32
CA ALA A 58 9.39 -2.74 -5.75
C ALA A 58 9.23 -2.56 -7.27
N ASN A 59 10.23 -2.02 -7.95
CA ASN A 59 10.24 -1.82 -9.40
C ASN A 59 11.32 -2.64 -10.13
N HIS A 60 11.96 -3.60 -9.46
CA HIS A 60 12.93 -4.46 -10.11
C HIS A 60 12.24 -5.28 -11.22
N PRO A 61 12.74 -5.25 -12.47
CA PRO A 61 12.04 -5.85 -13.60
C PRO A 61 11.71 -7.34 -13.40
N GLU A 62 12.67 -8.13 -12.98
CA GLU A 62 12.51 -9.56 -12.75
C GLU A 62 11.48 -9.86 -11.63
N ILE A 63 11.52 -9.10 -10.53
CA ILE A 63 10.58 -9.28 -9.41
C ILE A 63 9.16 -8.98 -9.87
N ARG A 64 8.97 -7.91 -10.64
CA ARG A 64 7.66 -7.57 -11.20
C ARG A 64 7.13 -8.61 -12.16
N GLU A 65 8.02 -9.23 -12.94
CA GLU A 65 7.67 -10.32 -13.86
C GLU A 65 7.23 -11.56 -13.08
N PHE A 66 8.00 -11.99 -12.09
CA PHE A 66 7.63 -13.10 -11.21
C PHE A 66 6.30 -12.87 -10.47
N ASP A 67 6.08 -11.66 -9.96
CA ASP A 67 4.83 -11.29 -9.28
C ASP A 67 3.64 -11.38 -10.25
N ALA A 68 3.80 -10.87 -11.48
CA ALA A 68 2.77 -10.93 -12.50
C ALA A 68 2.45 -12.40 -12.94
N GLU A 69 3.46 -13.24 -13.03
CA GLU A 69 3.28 -14.67 -13.33
C GLU A 69 2.59 -15.39 -12.18
N ALA A 70 3.01 -15.14 -10.94
CA ALA A 70 2.37 -15.70 -9.76
C ALA A 70 0.90 -15.27 -9.67
N ALA A 71 0.59 -14.02 -9.96
CA ALA A 71 -0.78 -13.51 -9.99
C ALA A 71 -1.65 -14.19 -11.07
N LYS A 72 -1.08 -14.53 -12.23
CA LYS A 72 -1.78 -15.30 -13.27
C LYS A 72 -2.08 -16.73 -12.83
N GLN A 73 -1.18 -17.35 -12.11
CA GLN A 73 -1.30 -18.75 -11.70
C GLN A 73 -2.18 -18.92 -10.47
N TYR A 74 -2.04 -18.07 -9.48
CA TYR A 74 -2.65 -18.23 -8.15
C TYR A 74 -3.70 -17.18 -7.81
N GLY A 75 -3.88 -16.16 -8.64
CA GLY A 75 -4.70 -14.99 -8.33
C GLY A 75 -3.93 -13.93 -7.56
N SER A 76 -4.53 -12.75 -7.44
CA SER A 76 -3.93 -11.65 -6.71
C SER A 76 -3.98 -11.91 -5.21
N ALA A 77 -2.90 -11.61 -4.48
CA ALA A 77 -2.81 -11.73 -3.03
C ALA A 77 -3.19 -13.12 -2.47
N TYR A 78 -2.67 -14.17 -3.07
CA TYR A 78 -2.85 -15.55 -2.65
C TYR A 78 -2.19 -15.84 -1.27
N PRO A 79 -2.90 -16.44 -0.30
CA PRO A 79 -4.28 -16.95 -0.31
C PRO A 79 -5.39 -15.94 0.02
N MET A 80 -5.13 -14.65 -0.05
CA MET A 80 -6.06 -13.55 0.19
C MET A 80 -6.69 -13.56 1.60
N GLY A 81 -5.87 -13.78 2.61
CA GLY A 81 -6.28 -13.75 4.01
C GLY A 81 -5.15 -14.15 4.95
N ALA A 82 -5.38 -14.02 6.26
CA ALA A 82 -4.43 -14.48 7.26
C ALA A 82 -4.28 -16.00 7.18
N ARG A 83 -3.05 -16.48 7.20
CA ARG A 83 -2.71 -17.92 7.03
C ARG A 83 -3.43 -18.84 8.03
N LEU A 84 -3.66 -18.36 9.24
CA LEU A 84 -4.39 -19.11 10.26
C LEU A 84 -5.83 -19.41 9.86
N MET A 85 -6.49 -18.48 9.16
CA MET A 85 -7.90 -18.57 8.79
C MET A 85 -8.10 -19.07 7.37
N SER A 86 -7.27 -18.61 6.43
CA SER A 86 -7.40 -18.89 4.99
C SER A 86 -6.57 -20.08 4.52
N GLY A 87 -5.74 -20.62 5.39
CA GLY A 87 -4.87 -21.76 5.11
C GLY A 87 -3.44 -21.36 4.78
N HIS A 88 -2.55 -22.30 5.04
CA HIS A 88 -1.14 -22.23 4.68
C HIS A 88 -0.94 -22.87 3.30
N THR A 89 -0.06 -22.30 2.48
CA THR A 89 0.16 -22.79 1.12
C THR A 89 1.55 -23.42 0.97
N HIS A 90 1.70 -24.32 0.00
CA HIS A 90 3.01 -24.90 -0.29
C HIS A 90 4.05 -23.87 -0.73
N LEU A 91 3.64 -22.72 -1.27
CA LEU A 91 4.55 -21.61 -1.59
C LEU A 91 5.13 -20.97 -0.32
N HIS A 92 4.32 -20.81 0.72
CA HIS A 92 4.80 -20.32 2.01
C HIS A 92 5.78 -21.31 2.64
N GLU A 93 5.43 -22.61 2.63
CA GLU A 93 6.28 -23.66 3.17
C GLU A 93 7.64 -23.72 2.46
N LYS A 94 7.62 -23.66 1.11
CA LYS A 94 8.84 -23.62 0.31
C LYS A 94 9.70 -22.41 0.65
N LEU A 95 9.10 -21.22 0.75
CA LEU A 95 9.81 -19.99 1.10
C LEU A 95 10.44 -20.08 2.51
N GLU A 96 9.71 -20.62 3.47
CA GLU A 96 10.20 -20.80 4.84
C GLU A 96 11.42 -21.74 4.89
N ILE A 97 11.40 -22.81 4.11
CA ILE A 97 12.53 -23.73 3.98
C ILE A 97 13.74 -23.06 3.32
N GLU A 98 13.52 -22.24 2.29
CA GLU A 98 14.61 -21.53 1.59
C GLU A 98 15.25 -20.42 2.43
N LEU A 99 14.50 -19.84 3.39
CA LEU A 99 14.99 -18.77 4.25
C LEU A 99 15.65 -19.25 5.56
N ALA A 100 15.40 -20.50 5.98
CA ALA A 100 15.93 -21.07 7.21
C ALA A 100 17.35 -21.58 7.03
#